data_d4cf848ca81c16dd5d24b493f15ae1fa
#
_entry.id   d4cf848ca81c16dd5d24b493f15ae1fa
#
_cell.length_a   1.000
_cell.length_b   1.000
_cell.length_c   1.000
_cell.angle_alpha   90.00
_cell.angle_beta   90.00
_cell.angle_gamma   90.00
#
_symmetry.space_group_name_H-M   'P 1'
#
loop_
_entity.id
_entity.type
_entity.pdbx_description
1 polymer ?
#
loop_
_entity_poly.entity_id
_entity_poly.type
_entity_poly.pdbx_seq_one_letter_code
_entity_poly.pdbx_strand_id
1 'polypeptide(L)'
;MPIKIPNNLPATNVLEGENIFVMNAARAYSQDIRPLRILILNLMPIKDVTETQLLRLLGNTPLQVEVDFIYTESYIPSHTSRDYLTEFYGTFAEVRHKKYDGFIITGAPVEQMEFERIAYWDEVAEIMQWSRKHAYSTFHICWGAQAGLYYHYGIPKYWMDKKIFGVYEHRICVQHESLLRGFDDAFYVPHSRHTETRREDIERIPELTILSEGDAGVYIIANLRRRQFIITGHAEYDPLTLKAEYDRDLAAGMTPDIPLNYYPDDDPNRLPVVRWRSVAHLLFANWLNYYVYQGTPYELDSLDNAADDWSI
;
A
#
# COMPACT_ATOMS: atom_id res chain seq x y z
N MET A 1 6.60 -17.97 8.99
CA MET A 1 6.73 -17.49 10.37
C MET A 1 5.77 -16.33 10.56
N PRO A 2 5.31 -16.04 11.78
CA PRO A 2 4.20 -15.12 11.99
C PRO A 2 4.61 -13.66 11.93
N ILE A 3 3.62 -12.81 11.65
CA ILE A 3 3.77 -11.36 11.78
C ILE A 3 3.81 -10.97 13.25
N LYS A 4 4.78 -10.15 13.65
CA LYS A 4 4.84 -9.55 14.98
C LYS A 4 4.08 -8.23 14.96
N ILE A 5 3.09 -8.11 15.80
CA ILE A 5 2.22 -6.94 15.90
C ILE A 5 2.16 -6.43 17.33
N PRO A 6 1.76 -5.15 17.57
CA PRO A 6 1.55 -4.64 18.92
C PRO A 6 0.60 -5.53 19.73
N ASN A 7 0.86 -5.66 21.03
CA ASN A 7 -0.05 -6.38 21.92
C ASN A 7 -1.42 -5.67 21.91
N ASN A 8 -2.50 -6.46 21.92
CA ASN A 8 -3.88 -5.98 21.96
C ASN A 8 -4.36 -5.17 20.73
N LEU A 9 -3.63 -5.21 19.61
CA LEU A 9 -4.12 -4.61 18.36
C LEU A 9 -5.44 -5.30 17.95
N PRO A 10 -6.54 -4.56 17.70
CA PRO A 10 -7.84 -5.16 17.34
C PRO A 10 -7.78 -6.09 16.13
N ALA A 11 -6.91 -5.81 15.15
CA ALA A 11 -6.69 -6.66 13.98
C ALA A 11 -6.28 -8.10 14.36
N THR A 12 -5.69 -8.33 15.54
CA THR A 12 -5.28 -9.67 16.01
C THR A 12 -6.43 -10.67 15.96
N ASN A 13 -7.59 -10.29 16.51
CA ASN A 13 -8.75 -11.20 16.59
C ASN A 13 -9.27 -11.57 15.20
N VAL A 14 -9.24 -10.63 14.26
CA VAL A 14 -9.67 -10.86 12.87
C VAL A 14 -8.71 -11.82 12.18
N LEU A 15 -7.39 -11.56 12.29
CA LEU A 15 -6.36 -12.36 11.66
C LEU A 15 -6.33 -13.80 12.20
N GLU A 16 -6.43 -13.98 13.52
CA GLU A 16 -6.52 -15.32 14.13
C GLU A 16 -7.80 -16.06 13.70
N GLY A 17 -8.93 -15.35 13.60
CA GLY A 17 -10.18 -15.92 13.07
C GLY A 17 -10.08 -16.38 11.61
N GLU A 18 -9.16 -15.80 10.84
CA GLU A 18 -8.83 -16.18 9.45
C GLU A 18 -7.71 -17.24 9.36
N ASN A 19 -7.28 -17.82 10.48
CA ASN A 19 -6.15 -18.76 10.59
C ASN A 19 -4.80 -18.15 10.13
N ILE A 20 -4.64 -16.83 10.20
CA ILE A 20 -3.38 -16.15 9.98
C ILE A 20 -2.63 -16.11 11.31
N PHE A 21 -1.45 -16.73 11.34
CA PHE A 21 -0.68 -16.82 12.56
C PHE A 21 -0.01 -15.46 12.88
N VAL A 22 -0.42 -14.83 13.97
CA VAL A 22 0.18 -13.61 14.51
C VAL A 22 1.02 -13.92 15.74
N MET A 23 2.06 -13.17 15.98
CA MET A 23 2.95 -13.34 17.10
C MET A 23 2.97 -12.06 17.96
N ASN A 24 2.70 -12.21 19.26
CA ASN A 24 2.90 -11.10 20.17
C ASN A 24 4.39 -10.86 20.45
N ALA A 25 4.72 -9.68 20.97
CA ALA A 25 6.11 -9.27 21.21
C ALA A 25 6.86 -10.26 22.13
N ALA A 26 6.22 -10.79 23.18
CA ALA A 26 6.86 -11.70 24.14
C ALA A 26 7.36 -12.99 23.47
N ARG A 27 6.55 -13.58 22.59
CA ARG A 27 6.93 -14.78 21.84
C ARG A 27 8.00 -14.51 20.80
N ALA A 28 7.95 -13.34 20.13
CA ALA A 28 8.93 -12.96 19.12
C ALA A 28 10.34 -12.83 19.70
N TYR A 29 10.48 -12.29 20.92
CA TYR A 29 11.78 -12.13 21.59
C TYR A 29 12.46 -13.46 21.97
N SER A 30 11.74 -14.58 21.96
CA SER A 30 12.33 -15.90 22.26
C SER A 30 12.96 -16.58 21.03
N GLN A 31 12.93 -15.96 19.86
CA GLN A 31 13.50 -16.51 18.62
C GLN A 31 14.75 -15.73 18.20
N ASP A 32 15.84 -16.43 17.95
CA ASP A 32 17.13 -15.85 17.49
C ASP A 32 17.11 -15.61 15.97
N ILE A 33 16.14 -14.78 15.50
CA ILE A 33 15.96 -14.41 14.10
C ILE A 33 15.71 -12.92 14.01
N ARG A 34 16.48 -12.21 13.18
CA ARG A 34 16.19 -10.81 12.89
C ARG A 34 14.88 -10.72 12.08
N PRO A 35 13.82 -10.12 12.63
CA PRO A 35 12.60 -9.88 11.86
C PRO A 35 12.84 -8.79 10.81
N LEU A 36 12.08 -8.84 9.72
CA LEU A 36 11.98 -7.73 8.78
C LEU A 36 11.18 -6.60 9.44
N ARG A 37 11.71 -5.39 9.41
CA ARG A 37 11.05 -4.21 9.95
C ARG A 37 10.33 -3.49 8.83
N ILE A 38 9.00 -3.44 8.92
CA ILE A 38 8.14 -2.75 7.97
C ILE A 38 7.50 -1.55 8.64
N LEU A 39 7.69 -0.37 8.07
CA LEU A 39 6.97 0.83 8.46
C LEU A 39 5.74 1.00 7.59
N ILE A 40 4.61 1.41 8.16
CA ILE A 40 3.40 1.74 7.41
C ILE A 40 2.93 3.15 7.78
N LEU A 41 2.99 4.06 6.83
CA LEU A 41 2.30 5.35 6.92
C LEU A 41 0.85 5.13 6.49
N ASN A 42 -0.05 5.03 7.47
CA ASN A 42 -1.46 4.81 7.23
C ASN A 42 -2.21 6.15 7.14
N LEU A 43 -2.56 6.57 5.94
CA LEU A 43 -3.28 7.82 5.65
C LEU A 43 -4.80 7.62 5.53
N MET A 44 -5.27 6.36 5.61
CA MET A 44 -6.70 6.06 5.54
C MET A 44 -7.44 6.52 6.78
N PRO A 45 -8.71 6.97 6.65
CA PRO A 45 -9.49 7.51 7.77
C PRO A 45 -9.90 6.43 8.78
N ILE A 46 -10.18 5.22 8.34
CA ILE A 46 -10.55 4.07 9.17
C ILE A 46 -9.33 3.17 9.30
N LYS A 47 -8.56 3.37 10.38
CA LYS A 47 -7.24 2.77 10.55
C LYS A 47 -7.27 1.25 10.67
N ASP A 48 -8.13 0.71 11.51
CA ASP A 48 -8.26 -0.71 11.83
C ASP A 48 -8.59 -1.59 10.60
N VAL A 49 -9.40 -1.08 9.68
CA VAL A 49 -9.71 -1.76 8.41
C VAL A 49 -8.45 -1.91 7.57
N THR A 50 -7.72 -0.80 7.35
CA THR A 50 -6.50 -0.80 6.54
C THR A 50 -5.40 -1.63 7.18
N GLU A 51 -5.25 -1.58 8.50
CA GLU A 51 -4.33 -2.43 9.26
C GLU A 51 -4.61 -3.91 8.99
N THR A 52 -5.86 -4.32 9.16
CA THR A 52 -6.27 -5.72 8.94
C THR A 52 -5.98 -6.17 7.51
N GLN A 53 -6.30 -5.33 6.51
CA GLN A 53 -6.04 -5.61 5.10
C GLN A 53 -4.54 -5.82 4.81
N LEU A 54 -3.70 -4.89 5.27
CA LEU A 54 -2.26 -4.97 5.03
C LEU A 54 -1.59 -6.10 5.85
N LEU A 55 -1.95 -6.25 7.12
CA LEU A 55 -1.39 -7.29 7.98
C LEU A 55 -1.73 -8.70 7.48
N ARG A 56 -2.92 -8.90 6.91
CA ARG A 56 -3.30 -10.18 6.29
C ARG A 56 -2.35 -10.54 5.13
N LEU A 57 -1.96 -9.57 4.31
CA LEU A 57 -1.07 -9.80 3.18
C LEU A 57 0.40 -9.96 3.62
N LEU A 58 0.84 -9.13 4.55
CA LEU A 58 2.19 -9.22 5.13
C LEU A 58 2.38 -10.49 5.98
N GLY A 59 1.31 -11.02 6.59
CA GLY A 59 1.36 -12.26 7.39
C GLY A 59 1.43 -13.54 6.56
N ASN A 60 1.19 -13.48 5.26
CA ASN A 60 1.22 -14.66 4.37
C ASN A 60 2.64 -14.97 3.85
N THR A 61 3.60 -15.09 4.76
CA THR A 61 5.00 -15.38 4.45
C THR A 61 5.64 -16.24 5.55
N PRO A 62 6.64 -17.09 5.24
CA PRO A 62 7.43 -17.76 6.25
C PRO A 62 8.40 -16.82 7.00
N LEU A 63 8.56 -15.58 6.54
CA LEU A 63 9.47 -14.61 7.15
C LEU A 63 8.83 -14.00 8.41
N GLN A 64 9.66 -13.69 9.39
CA GLN A 64 9.20 -12.93 10.55
C GLN A 64 9.15 -11.44 10.17
N VAL A 65 7.99 -10.82 10.34
CA VAL A 65 7.76 -9.40 10.03
C VAL A 65 7.34 -8.67 11.30
N GLU A 66 7.99 -7.55 11.56
CA GLU A 66 7.66 -6.60 12.61
C GLU A 66 7.13 -5.32 11.95
N VAL A 67 5.97 -4.84 12.39
CA VAL A 67 5.30 -3.70 11.76
C VAL A 67 5.20 -2.55 12.76
N ASP A 68 5.72 -1.39 12.36
CA ASP A 68 5.47 -0.10 13.00
C ASP A 68 4.45 0.67 12.16
N PHE A 69 3.42 1.23 12.81
CA PHE A 69 2.45 2.13 12.17
C PHE A 69 2.74 3.57 12.54
N ILE A 70 2.66 4.48 11.56
CA ILE A 70 2.68 5.92 11.79
C ILE A 70 1.50 6.62 11.12
N TYR A 71 1.15 7.76 11.65
CA TYR A 71 0.16 8.70 11.11
C TYR A 71 0.78 10.10 10.99
N THR A 72 0.12 11.00 10.27
CA THR A 72 0.54 12.40 10.15
C THR A 72 0.09 13.22 11.34
N GLU A 73 1.03 13.91 12.03
CA GLU A 73 0.72 14.76 13.17
C GLU A 73 0.04 16.07 12.78
N SER A 74 0.33 16.57 11.58
CA SER A 74 -0.27 17.78 11.01
C SER A 74 -1.77 17.66 10.72
N TYR A 75 -2.32 16.44 10.74
CA TYR A 75 -3.74 16.18 10.58
C TYR A 75 -4.20 15.00 11.43
N ILE A 76 -5.07 15.25 12.40
CA ILE A 76 -5.67 14.21 13.24
C ILE A 76 -6.96 13.72 12.58
N PRO A 77 -7.05 12.43 12.21
CA PRO A 77 -8.24 11.87 11.58
C PRO A 77 -9.44 11.89 12.53
N SER A 78 -10.60 12.33 12.05
CA SER A 78 -11.81 12.43 12.85
C SER A 78 -12.48 11.08 13.16
N HIS A 79 -12.11 10.02 12.42
CA HIS A 79 -12.71 8.69 12.52
C HIS A 79 -11.93 7.72 13.41
N THR A 80 -10.79 8.14 13.97
CA THR A 80 -9.97 7.33 14.88
C THR A 80 -9.75 8.07 16.18
N SER A 81 -9.98 7.40 17.32
CA SER A 81 -9.80 8.03 18.63
C SER A 81 -8.31 8.32 18.90
N ARG A 82 -8.05 9.36 19.70
CA ARG A 82 -6.68 9.69 20.12
C ARG A 82 -6.04 8.57 20.92
N ASP A 83 -6.82 7.91 21.78
CA ASP A 83 -6.35 6.78 22.60
C ASP A 83 -5.85 5.64 21.71
N TYR A 84 -6.58 5.32 20.64
CA TYR A 84 -6.18 4.33 19.65
C TYR A 84 -4.86 4.70 18.96
N LEU A 85 -4.73 5.96 18.51
CA LEU A 85 -3.49 6.42 17.89
C LEU A 85 -2.31 6.36 18.88
N THR A 86 -2.51 6.77 20.12
CA THR A 86 -1.45 6.74 21.14
C THR A 86 -1.02 5.31 21.50
N GLU A 87 -1.94 4.35 21.45
CA GLU A 87 -1.66 2.96 21.80
C GLU A 87 -0.96 2.19 20.68
N PHE A 88 -1.34 2.41 19.41
CA PHE A 88 -0.94 1.57 18.29
C PHE A 88 -0.10 2.26 17.22
N TYR A 89 -0.04 3.59 17.22
CA TYR A 89 0.67 4.38 16.23
C TYR A 89 1.78 5.21 16.85
N GLY A 90 2.89 5.31 16.15
CA GLY A 90 3.92 6.31 16.42
C GLY A 90 3.75 7.56 15.55
N THR A 91 4.52 8.57 15.88
CA THR A 91 4.69 9.78 15.05
C THR A 91 5.94 9.66 14.20
N PHE A 92 6.06 10.50 13.17
CA PHE A 92 7.29 10.52 12.38
C PHE A 92 8.51 10.91 13.23
N ALA A 93 8.35 11.81 14.18
CA ALA A 93 9.42 12.21 15.10
C ALA A 93 10.00 11.02 15.91
N GLU A 94 9.13 10.07 16.29
CA GLU A 94 9.54 8.89 17.06
C GLU A 94 10.26 7.83 16.22
N VAL A 95 10.02 7.78 14.91
CA VAL A 95 10.61 6.76 14.03
C VAL A 95 11.74 7.28 13.14
N ARG A 96 11.90 8.58 12.99
CA ARG A 96 12.86 9.21 12.05
C ARG A 96 14.31 8.81 12.21
N HIS A 97 14.70 8.32 13.39
CA HIS A 97 16.05 7.82 13.67
C HIS A 97 16.23 6.33 13.36
N LYS A 98 15.13 5.61 13.09
CA LYS A 98 15.14 4.19 12.76
C LYS A 98 15.36 3.95 11.27
N LYS A 99 15.75 2.71 10.93
CA LYS A 99 15.82 2.21 9.55
C LYS A 99 14.95 0.99 9.40
N TYR A 100 14.40 0.81 8.20
CA TYR A 100 13.42 -0.21 7.88
C TYR A 100 13.82 -1.00 6.64
N ASP A 101 13.46 -2.28 6.62
CA ASP A 101 13.59 -3.15 5.45
C ASP A 101 12.59 -2.76 4.36
N GLY A 102 11.38 -2.37 4.76
CA GLY A 102 10.33 -1.95 3.86
C GLY A 102 9.49 -0.79 4.42
N PHE A 103 8.94 0.01 3.55
CA PHE A 103 8.06 1.12 3.89
C PHE A 103 6.84 1.16 2.97
N ILE A 104 5.65 1.15 3.54
CA ILE A 104 4.38 1.24 2.83
C ILE A 104 3.74 2.60 3.08
N ILE A 105 3.30 3.27 2.02
CA ILE A 105 2.47 4.48 2.09
C ILE A 105 1.10 4.12 1.52
N THR A 106 0.05 4.25 2.33
CA THR A 106 -1.32 3.88 1.92
C THR A 106 -1.97 4.93 1.03
N GLY A 107 -3.14 4.60 0.51
CA GLY A 107 -4.06 5.57 -0.06
C GLY A 107 -4.56 6.59 0.96
N ALA A 108 -5.23 7.64 0.46
CA ALA A 108 -5.91 8.65 1.25
C ALA A 108 -7.11 9.20 0.45
N PRO A 109 -8.25 9.53 1.09
CA PRO A 109 -9.45 10.03 0.39
C PRO A 109 -9.35 11.53 0.08
N VAL A 110 -8.22 11.98 -0.43
CA VAL A 110 -7.92 13.40 -0.75
C VAL A 110 -7.45 13.58 -2.19
N GLU A 111 -7.70 12.60 -3.04
CA GLU A 111 -7.25 12.60 -4.44
C GLU A 111 -7.81 13.77 -5.27
N GLN A 112 -8.94 14.32 -4.85
CA GLN A 112 -9.60 15.45 -5.49
C GLN A 112 -9.01 16.81 -5.12
N MET A 113 -7.97 16.86 -4.28
CA MET A 113 -7.27 18.08 -3.90
C MET A 113 -5.89 18.12 -4.57
N GLU A 114 -5.44 19.32 -4.93
CA GLU A 114 -4.03 19.50 -5.29
C GLU A 114 -3.14 19.13 -4.10
N PHE A 115 -1.96 18.56 -4.38
CA PHE A 115 -1.09 18.03 -3.33
C PHE A 115 -0.73 19.10 -2.29
N GLU A 116 -0.36 20.29 -2.71
CA GLU A 116 0.07 21.42 -1.87
C GLU A 116 -1.08 22.02 -1.02
N ARG A 117 -2.33 21.66 -1.33
CA ARG A 117 -3.51 22.09 -0.55
C ARG A 117 -3.92 21.09 0.53
N ILE A 118 -3.27 19.93 0.56
CA ILE A 118 -3.54 18.91 1.58
C ILE A 118 -2.80 19.30 2.86
N ALA A 119 -3.53 19.37 3.97
CA ALA A 119 -3.01 19.88 5.25
C ALA A 119 -1.75 19.16 5.76
N TYR A 120 -1.55 17.91 5.39
CA TYR A 120 -0.40 17.09 5.79
C TYR A 120 0.60 16.84 4.65
N TRP A 121 0.51 17.60 3.55
CA TRP A 121 1.41 17.36 2.39
C TRP A 121 2.87 17.54 2.71
N ASP A 122 3.23 18.62 3.40
CA ASP A 122 4.62 18.92 3.74
C ASP A 122 5.24 17.81 4.61
N GLU A 123 4.46 17.28 5.56
CA GLU A 123 4.90 16.16 6.41
C GLU A 123 5.08 14.88 5.59
N VAL A 124 4.14 14.55 4.69
CA VAL A 124 4.27 13.38 3.80
C VAL A 124 5.46 13.54 2.87
N ALA A 125 5.71 14.73 2.34
CA ALA A 125 6.89 15.02 1.51
C ALA A 125 8.20 14.86 2.30
N GLU A 126 8.26 15.33 3.56
CA GLU A 126 9.41 15.10 4.44
C GLU A 126 9.63 13.61 4.69
N ILE A 127 8.56 12.85 4.97
CA ILE A 127 8.63 11.39 5.17
C ILE A 127 9.12 10.68 3.90
N MET A 128 8.64 11.08 2.71
CA MET A 128 9.11 10.53 1.43
C MET A 128 10.59 10.86 1.20
N GLN A 129 11.06 12.06 1.53
CA GLN A 129 12.48 12.41 1.46
C GLN A 129 13.32 11.57 2.41
N TRP A 130 12.86 11.41 3.65
CA TRP A 130 13.50 10.59 4.66
C TRP A 130 13.60 9.12 4.23
N SER A 131 12.55 8.58 3.61
CA SER A 131 12.49 7.17 3.21
C SER A 131 13.60 6.78 2.24
N ARG A 132 14.09 7.73 1.43
CA ARG A 132 15.20 7.49 0.48
C ARG A 132 16.47 6.93 1.13
N LYS A 133 16.71 7.26 2.42
CA LYS A 133 17.89 6.83 3.18
C LYS A 133 17.59 5.86 4.31
N HIS A 134 16.31 5.73 4.70
CA HIS A 134 15.90 4.98 5.89
C HIS A 134 15.04 3.74 5.58
N ALA A 135 14.58 3.59 4.35
CA ALA A 135 13.86 2.40 3.92
C ALA A 135 14.60 1.72 2.76
N TYR A 136 14.84 0.41 2.87
CA TYR A 136 15.51 -0.33 1.81
C TYR A 136 14.62 -0.47 0.57
N SER A 137 13.33 -0.74 0.75
CA SER A 137 12.33 -0.80 -0.32
C SER A 137 11.07 -0.04 0.06
N THR A 138 10.41 0.61 -0.90
CA THR A 138 9.18 1.37 -0.66
C THR A 138 8.04 0.87 -1.53
N PHE A 139 6.81 0.92 -0.99
CA PHE A 139 5.60 0.43 -1.62
C PHE A 139 4.48 1.46 -1.44
N HIS A 140 4.06 2.10 -2.52
CA HIS A 140 3.10 3.20 -2.51
C HIS A 140 1.77 2.74 -3.09
N ILE A 141 0.65 2.99 -2.41
CA ILE A 141 -0.67 2.49 -2.80
C ILE A 141 -1.62 3.66 -3.14
N CYS A 142 -2.32 3.57 -4.27
CA CYS A 142 -3.38 4.47 -4.72
C CYS A 142 -2.99 5.95 -4.67
N TRP A 143 -3.57 6.75 -3.76
CA TRP A 143 -3.16 8.14 -3.59
C TRP A 143 -1.67 8.25 -3.19
N GLY A 144 -1.19 7.37 -2.32
CA GLY A 144 0.24 7.28 -1.99
C GLY A 144 1.12 7.02 -3.22
N ALA A 145 0.61 6.26 -4.19
CA ALA A 145 1.28 6.04 -5.48
C ALA A 145 1.37 7.34 -6.29
N GLN A 146 0.26 8.08 -6.41
CA GLN A 146 0.24 9.37 -7.10
C GLN A 146 1.13 10.40 -6.41
N ALA A 147 1.09 10.45 -5.07
CA ALA A 147 1.95 11.31 -4.27
C ALA A 147 3.44 10.99 -4.47
N GLY A 148 3.79 9.69 -4.51
CA GLY A 148 5.15 9.24 -4.79
C GLY A 148 5.63 9.62 -6.19
N LEU A 149 4.79 9.45 -7.21
CA LEU A 149 5.09 9.87 -8.59
C LEU A 149 5.28 11.38 -8.69
N TYR A 150 4.43 12.15 -8.04
CA TYR A 150 4.53 13.60 -8.04
C TYR A 150 5.79 14.08 -7.31
N TYR A 151 6.00 13.62 -6.08
CA TYR A 151 7.12 14.06 -5.25
C TYR A 151 8.49 13.66 -5.81
N HIS A 152 8.64 12.40 -6.24
CA HIS A 152 9.94 11.86 -6.65
C HIS A 152 10.29 12.15 -8.11
N TYR A 153 9.28 12.31 -8.98
CA TYR A 153 9.47 12.35 -10.44
C TYR A 153 8.76 13.53 -11.12
N GLY A 154 8.02 14.36 -10.38
CA GLY A 154 7.27 15.49 -10.94
C GLY A 154 6.11 15.09 -11.84
N ILE A 155 5.64 13.83 -11.76
CA ILE A 155 4.54 13.32 -12.58
C ILE A 155 3.21 13.74 -11.95
N PRO A 156 2.37 14.55 -12.64
CA PRO A 156 1.11 15.01 -12.09
C PRO A 156 0.03 13.91 -12.12
N LYS A 157 -1.04 14.15 -11.38
CA LYS A 157 -2.30 13.42 -11.53
C LYS A 157 -3.26 14.23 -12.38
N TYR A 158 -4.17 13.53 -13.07
CA TYR A 158 -5.18 14.13 -13.94
C TYR A 158 -6.57 13.73 -13.48
N TRP A 159 -7.50 14.67 -13.56
CA TRP A 159 -8.92 14.40 -13.34
C TRP A 159 -9.49 13.55 -14.45
N MET A 160 -10.38 12.63 -14.08
CA MET A 160 -11.15 11.84 -15.02
C MET A 160 -12.61 12.30 -15.03
N ASP A 161 -13.25 12.22 -16.20
CA ASP A 161 -14.66 12.55 -16.35
C ASP A 161 -15.56 11.59 -15.58
N LYS A 162 -15.10 10.34 -15.40
CA LYS A 162 -15.83 9.28 -14.70
C LYS A 162 -14.93 8.58 -13.69
N LYS A 163 -15.46 8.30 -12.48
CA LYS A 163 -14.78 7.50 -11.46
C LYS A 163 -14.45 6.12 -12.02
N ILE A 164 -13.21 5.67 -11.88
CA ILE A 164 -12.85 4.27 -12.03
C ILE A 164 -13.27 3.57 -10.74
N PHE A 165 -14.28 2.69 -10.83
CA PHE A 165 -14.89 2.05 -9.68
C PHE A 165 -15.29 0.62 -9.99
N GLY A 166 -14.60 -0.35 -9.43
CA GLY A 166 -14.85 -1.77 -9.69
C GLY A 166 -13.58 -2.62 -9.71
N VAL A 167 -13.66 -3.77 -10.37
CA VAL A 167 -12.59 -4.76 -10.51
C VAL A 167 -12.20 -4.87 -11.98
N TYR A 168 -11.00 -4.42 -12.29
CA TYR A 168 -10.50 -4.26 -13.66
C TYR A 168 -9.46 -5.30 -14.01
N GLU A 169 -9.46 -5.75 -15.26
CA GLU A 169 -8.43 -6.62 -15.80
C GLU A 169 -7.15 -5.82 -16.04
N HIS A 170 -6.04 -6.42 -15.68
CA HIS A 170 -4.69 -5.95 -15.94
C HIS A 170 -3.85 -7.05 -16.56
N ARG A 171 -2.79 -6.66 -17.27
CA ARG A 171 -1.84 -7.57 -17.91
C ARG A 171 -0.43 -7.23 -17.52
N ILE A 172 0.44 -8.24 -17.50
CA ILE A 172 1.86 -8.05 -17.30
C ILE A 172 2.48 -7.42 -18.55
N CYS A 173 3.34 -6.41 -18.36
CA CYS A 173 4.05 -5.70 -19.42
C CYS A 173 5.51 -6.18 -19.56
N VAL A 174 6.08 -6.76 -18.50
CA VAL A 174 7.48 -7.18 -18.43
C VAL A 174 7.54 -8.62 -17.99
N GLN A 175 8.08 -9.48 -18.85
CA GLN A 175 8.27 -10.89 -18.55
C GLN A 175 9.42 -11.11 -17.56
N HIS A 176 9.30 -12.13 -16.71
CA HIS A 176 10.31 -12.57 -15.74
C HIS A 176 10.67 -11.54 -14.65
N GLU A 177 9.83 -10.50 -14.45
CA GLU A 177 10.00 -9.58 -13.33
C GLU A 177 9.65 -10.27 -12.01
N SER A 178 10.55 -10.19 -11.03
CA SER A 178 10.42 -10.92 -9.76
C SER A 178 9.17 -10.52 -8.96
N LEU A 179 8.73 -9.26 -9.04
CA LEU A 179 7.50 -8.81 -8.40
C LEU A 179 6.25 -9.51 -8.94
N LEU A 180 6.26 -9.85 -10.23
CA LEU A 180 5.15 -10.48 -10.94
C LEU A 180 5.24 -12.02 -10.97
N ARG A 181 6.18 -12.60 -10.24
CA ARG A 181 6.39 -14.05 -10.26
C ARG A 181 5.17 -14.81 -9.79
N GLY A 182 4.66 -15.72 -10.64
CA GLY A 182 3.47 -16.51 -10.37
C GLY A 182 2.15 -15.82 -10.72
N PHE A 183 2.19 -14.60 -11.24
CA PHE A 183 1.00 -13.96 -11.80
C PHE A 183 0.62 -14.65 -13.12
N ASP A 184 -0.69 -14.72 -13.38
CA ASP A 184 -1.20 -15.03 -14.71
C ASP A 184 -0.94 -13.86 -15.67
N ASP A 185 -0.95 -14.12 -16.99
CA ASP A 185 -0.76 -13.08 -18.01
C ASP A 185 -1.82 -11.97 -17.92
N ALA A 186 -3.02 -12.32 -17.45
CA ALA A 186 -4.12 -11.40 -17.16
C ALA A 186 -4.69 -11.69 -15.76
N PHE A 187 -4.94 -10.65 -14.99
CA PHE A 187 -5.43 -10.74 -13.63
C PHE A 187 -6.33 -9.54 -13.26
N TYR A 188 -7.05 -9.65 -12.17
CA TYR A 188 -8.03 -8.65 -11.76
C TYR A 188 -7.62 -7.92 -10.49
N VAL A 189 -7.89 -6.60 -10.44
CA VAL A 189 -7.59 -5.75 -9.28
C VAL A 189 -8.70 -4.73 -9.04
N PRO A 190 -9.10 -4.48 -7.77
CA PRO A 190 -10.00 -3.40 -7.42
C PRO A 190 -9.40 -2.02 -7.64
N HIS A 191 -10.23 -1.10 -8.11
CA HIS A 191 -9.92 0.33 -8.21
C HIS A 191 -11.10 1.17 -7.70
N SER A 192 -10.77 2.29 -7.04
CA SER A 192 -11.72 3.32 -6.64
C SER A 192 -11.02 4.67 -6.66
N ARG A 193 -11.11 5.42 -7.76
CA ARG A 193 -10.42 6.71 -7.90
C ARG A 193 -11.06 7.62 -8.94
N HIS A 194 -10.92 8.93 -8.74
CA HIS A 194 -11.36 10.01 -9.65
C HIS A 194 -10.20 10.64 -10.44
N THR A 195 -8.98 10.19 -10.19
CA THR A 195 -7.78 10.73 -10.82
C THR A 195 -6.93 9.60 -11.40
N GLU A 196 -6.15 9.93 -12.41
CA GLU A 196 -5.23 9.00 -13.07
C GLU A 196 -3.80 9.57 -13.15
N THR A 197 -2.84 8.69 -13.40
CA THR A 197 -1.51 9.01 -13.86
C THR A 197 -1.36 8.48 -15.27
N ARG A 198 -0.90 9.32 -16.20
CA ARG A 198 -0.83 8.96 -17.62
C ARG A 198 0.43 8.19 -17.94
N ARG A 199 0.28 7.21 -18.82
CA ARG A 199 1.38 6.37 -19.32
C ARG A 199 2.50 7.21 -19.92
N GLU A 200 2.15 8.23 -20.71
CA GLU A 200 3.10 9.07 -21.44
C GLU A 200 4.01 9.86 -20.50
N ASP A 201 3.51 10.24 -19.32
CA ASP A 201 4.32 10.96 -18.32
C ASP A 201 5.29 10.02 -17.62
N ILE A 202 4.87 8.78 -17.35
CA ILE A 202 5.74 7.74 -16.76
C ILE A 202 6.86 7.37 -17.72
N GLU A 203 6.56 7.18 -19.01
CA GLU A 203 7.53 6.79 -20.04
C GLU A 203 8.60 7.87 -20.32
N ARG A 204 8.35 9.13 -19.94
CA ARG A 204 9.36 10.20 -20.01
C ARG A 204 10.45 10.06 -18.95
N ILE A 205 10.24 9.25 -17.93
CA ILE A 205 11.20 9.04 -16.84
C ILE A 205 11.93 7.72 -17.07
N PRO A 206 13.20 7.73 -17.53
CA PRO A 206 13.91 6.51 -17.92
C PRO A 206 14.10 5.48 -16.79
N GLU A 207 14.08 5.92 -15.53
CA GLU A 207 14.23 5.08 -14.36
C GLU A 207 12.94 4.32 -13.99
N LEU A 208 11.80 4.71 -14.54
CA LEU A 208 10.52 4.06 -14.28
C LEU A 208 10.22 3.00 -15.34
N THR A 209 9.72 1.88 -14.87
CA THR A 209 9.26 0.77 -15.71
C THR A 209 7.80 0.49 -15.39
N ILE A 210 6.94 0.44 -16.41
CA ILE A 210 5.56 -0.01 -16.28
C ILE A 210 5.59 -1.54 -16.28
N LEU A 211 5.25 -2.15 -15.15
CA LEU A 211 5.23 -3.61 -14.99
C LEU A 211 3.89 -4.21 -15.34
N SER A 212 2.80 -3.47 -15.12
CA SER A 212 1.43 -3.90 -15.43
C SER A 212 0.52 -2.72 -15.73
N GLU A 213 -0.38 -2.94 -16.68
CA GLU A 213 -1.46 -2.00 -17.05
C GLU A 213 -2.71 -2.76 -17.50
N GLY A 214 -3.82 -2.06 -17.66
CA GLY A 214 -5.07 -2.64 -18.12
C GLY A 214 -6.15 -1.59 -18.38
N ASP A 215 -7.41 -2.00 -18.32
CA ASP A 215 -8.57 -1.13 -18.63
C ASP A 215 -8.71 0.05 -17.66
N ALA A 216 -8.15 -0.06 -16.45
CA ALA A 216 -8.09 1.04 -15.48
C ALA A 216 -6.83 1.93 -15.64
N GLY A 217 -6.07 1.79 -16.72
CA GLY A 217 -4.78 2.46 -16.93
C GLY A 217 -3.58 1.71 -16.33
N VAL A 218 -2.49 2.42 -16.09
CA VAL A 218 -1.27 1.84 -15.52
C VAL A 218 -1.52 1.41 -14.07
N TYR A 219 -1.15 0.16 -13.74
CA TYR A 219 -1.38 -0.42 -12.42
C TYR A 219 -0.11 -0.49 -11.55
N ILE A 220 0.95 -1.12 -12.07
CA ILE A 220 2.22 -1.27 -11.34
C ILE A 220 3.33 -0.55 -12.09
N ILE A 221 3.95 0.41 -11.43
CA ILE A 221 5.15 1.11 -11.88
C ILE A 221 6.26 0.81 -10.89
N ALA A 222 7.49 0.63 -11.36
CA ALA A 222 8.64 0.40 -10.51
C ALA A 222 9.85 1.23 -10.93
N ASN A 223 10.56 1.76 -9.96
CA ASN A 223 11.97 2.06 -10.08
C ASN A 223 12.74 0.89 -9.47
N LEU A 224 13.14 -0.08 -10.30
CA LEU A 224 13.76 -1.33 -9.85
C LEU A 224 15.12 -1.08 -9.16
N ARG A 225 15.88 -0.10 -9.66
CA ARG A 225 17.17 0.28 -9.07
C ARG A 225 17.02 0.79 -7.64
N ARG A 226 15.98 1.59 -7.40
CA ARG A 226 15.67 2.19 -6.10
C ARG A 226 14.73 1.34 -5.26
N ARG A 227 14.27 0.19 -5.79
CA ARG A 227 13.32 -0.71 -5.14
C ARG A 227 12.05 0.01 -4.67
N GLN A 228 11.58 0.94 -5.52
CA GLN A 228 10.37 1.72 -5.29
C GLN A 228 9.24 1.18 -6.17
N PHE A 229 8.16 0.78 -5.53
CA PHE A 229 6.99 0.18 -6.17
C PHE A 229 5.78 1.08 -5.98
N ILE A 230 5.07 1.34 -7.07
CA ILE A 230 4.01 2.33 -7.16
C ILE A 230 2.78 1.62 -7.74
N ILE A 231 1.76 1.45 -6.92
CA ILE A 231 0.59 0.61 -7.17
C ILE A 231 -0.65 1.49 -7.18
N THR A 232 -1.26 1.69 -8.33
CA THR A 232 -2.38 2.64 -8.48
C THR A 232 -3.74 2.06 -8.08
N GLY A 233 -3.85 0.73 -7.93
CA GLY A 233 -5.05 0.02 -7.50
C GLY A 233 -4.98 -0.47 -6.07
N HIS A 234 -5.97 -1.26 -5.67
CA HIS A 234 -6.19 -1.71 -4.30
C HIS A 234 -6.25 -3.22 -4.17
N ALA A 235 -5.10 -3.90 -4.36
CA ALA A 235 -5.05 -5.36 -4.16
C ALA A 235 -5.37 -5.78 -2.71
N GLU A 236 -5.16 -4.88 -1.74
CA GLU A 236 -5.40 -5.11 -0.32
C GLU A 236 -6.88 -5.13 0.07
N TYR A 237 -7.79 -4.67 -0.76
CA TYR A 237 -9.21 -4.53 -0.43
C TYR A 237 -9.86 -5.84 -0.03
N ASP A 238 -10.66 -5.75 1.04
CA ASP A 238 -11.56 -6.82 1.47
C ASP A 238 -12.68 -7.07 0.46
N PRO A 239 -13.30 -8.27 0.50
CA PRO A 239 -14.41 -8.60 -0.40
C PRO A 239 -15.52 -7.56 -0.44
N LEU A 240 -15.81 -6.88 0.67
CA LEU A 240 -16.94 -5.96 0.81
C LEU A 240 -16.53 -4.48 0.79
N THR A 241 -15.25 -4.12 0.55
CA THR A 241 -14.80 -2.73 0.61
C THR A 241 -15.49 -1.86 -0.46
N LEU A 242 -15.54 -2.31 -1.72
CA LEU A 242 -16.23 -1.56 -2.77
C LEU A 242 -17.75 -1.49 -2.52
N LYS A 243 -18.34 -2.53 -1.91
CA LYS A 243 -19.75 -2.50 -1.51
C LYS A 243 -19.98 -1.42 -0.44
N ALA A 244 -19.13 -1.35 0.56
CA ALA A 244 -19.24 -0.35 1.62
C ALA A 244 -19.11 1.08 1.07
N GLU A 245 -18.22 1.31 0.09
CA GLU A 245 -18.13 2.59 -0.61
C GLU A 245 -19.41 2.90 -1.41
N TYR A 246 -19.92 1.93 -2.16
CA TYR A 246 -21.14 2.07 -2.94
C TYR A 246 -22.35 2.40 -2.06
N ASP A 247 -22.55 1.63 -0.98
CA ASP A 247 -23.65 1.83 -0.03
C ASP A 247 -23.55 3.18 0.68
N ARG A 248 -22.34 3.61 1.07
CA ARG A 248 -22.09 4.93 1.66
C ARG A 248 -22.49 6.05 0.70
N ASP A 249 -22.07 5.96 -0.55
CA ASP A 249 -22.33 7.00 -1.54
C ASP A 249 -23.84 7.10 -1.87
N LEU A 250 -24.53 5.96 -1.93
CA LEU A 250 -26.00 5.91 -2.04
C LEU A 250 -26.68 6.55 -0.82
N ALA A 251 -26.22 6.23 0.41
CA ALA A 251 -26.78 6.78 1.65
C ALA A 251 -26.54 8.29 1.74
N ALA A 252 -25.48 8.81 1.12
CA ALA A 252 -25.21 10.24 0.99
C ALA A 252 -26.06 10.95 -0.10
N GLY A 253 -26.97 10.23 -0.77
CA GLY A 253 -27.84 10.77 -1.82
C GLY A 253 -27.15 10.95 -3.17
N MET A 254 -25.95 10.37 -3.35
CA MET A 254 -25.26 10.32 -4.63
C MET A 254 -25.83 9.19 -5.51
N THR A 255 -25.50 9.21 -6.78
CA THR A 255 -25.87 8.17 -7.75
C THR A 255 -24.60 7.52 -8.30
N PRO A 256 -23.87 6.71 -7.46
CA PRO A 256 -22.68 6.05 -7.93
C PRO A 256 -23.03 4.98 -8.99
N ASP A 257 -22.09 4.77 -9.92
CA ASP A 257 -22.18 3.59 -10.78
C ASP A 257 -22.02 2.31 -9.95
N ILE A 258 -22.66 1.23 -10.38
CA ILE A 258 -22.42 -0.11 -9.82
C ILE A 258 -20.95 -0.47 -10.08
N PRO A 259 -20.20 -0.96 -9.07
CA PRO A 259 -18.80 -1.34 -9.26
C PRO A 259 -18.64 -2.38 -10.37
N LEU A 260 -17.86 -2.06 -11.41
CA LEU A 260 -17.67 -2.89 -12.59
C LEU A 260 -17.09 -4.27 -12.22
N ASN A 261 -17.60 -5.34 -12.84
CA ASN A 261 -17.11 -6.73 -12.65
C ASN A 261 -17.06 -7.22 -11.19
N TYR A 262 -17.82 -6.59 -10.31
CA TYR A 262 -17.77 -6.87 -8.88
C TYR A 262 -18.93 -7.74 -8.42
N TYR A 263 -20.16 -7.42 -8.81
CA TYR A 263 -21.32 -8.23 -8.48
C TYR A 263 -21.65 -9.22 -9.60
N PRO A 264 -22.13 -10.45 -9.27
CA PRO A 264 -22.72 -11.33 -10.28
C PRO A 264 -23.90 -10.66 -10.96
N ASP A 265 -23.91 -10.65 -12.29
CA ASP A 265 -24.98 -10.06 -13.14
C ASP A 265 -25.24 -8.56 -12.82
N ASP A 266 -24.22 -7.83 -12.31
CA ASP A 266 -24.31 -6.43 -11.86
C ASP A 266 -25.42 -6.17 -10.81
N ASP A 267 -25.82 -7.20 -10.03
CA ASP A 267 -26.85 -7.09 -9.02
C ASP A 267 -26.24 -6.77 -7.64
N PRO A 268 -26.38 -5.55 -7.09
CA PRO A 268 -25.80 -5.13 -5.82
C PRO A 268 -26.44 -5.83 -4.59
N ASN A 269 -27.53 -6.57 -4.78
CA ASN A 269 -28.13 -7.40 -3.71
C ASN A 269 -27.43 -8.76 -3.56
N ARG A 270 -26.56 -9.13 -4.49
CA ARG A 270 -25.79 -10.37 -4.43
C ARG A 270 -24.42 -10.12 -3.82
N LEU A 271 -23.84 -11.17 -3.23
CA LEU A 271 -22.47 -11.07 -2.69
C LEU A 271 -21.46 -10.95 -3.85
N PRO A 272 -20.43 -10.11 -3.70
CA PRO A 272 -19.40 -9.94 -4.74
C PRO A 272 -18.53 -11.19 -4.90
N VAL A 273 -17.99 -11.36 -6.09
CA VAL A 273 -17.03 -12.43 -6.40
C VAL A 273 -15.61 -11.89 -6.34
N VAL A 274 -14.84 -12.37 -5.38
CA VAL A 274 -13.43 -11.97 -5.22
C VAL A 274 -12.56 -12.65 -6.28
N ARG A 275 -11.91 -11.84 -7.12
CA ARG A 275 -11.04 -12.29 -8.21
C ARG A 275 -9.59 -11.81 -8.08
N TRP A 276 -9.25 -11.08 -6.99
CA TRP A 276 -7.95 -10.44 -6.79
C TRP A 276 -7.15 -10.99 -5.60
N ARG A 277 -7.71 -11.89 -4.80
CA ARG A 277 -7.06 -12.39 -3.58
C ARG A 277 -5.71 -13.06 -3.85
N SER A 278 -5.63 -13.93 -4.85
CA SER A 278 -4.38 -14.62 -5.19
C SER A 278 -3.29 -13.65 -5.63
N VAL A 279 -3.65 -12.70 -6.48
CA VAL A 279 -2.75 -11.63 -6.96
C VAL A 279 -2.26 -10.76 -5.81
N ALA A 280 -3.15 -10.37 -4.89
CA ALA A 280 -2.78 -9.61 -3.70
C ALA A 280 -1.72 -10.34 -2.87
N HIS A 281 -1.94 -11.61 -2.56
CA HIS A 281 -0.99 -12.41 -1.80
C HIS A 281 0.34 -12.60 -2.53
N LEU A 282 0.32 -12.83 -3.84
CA LEU A 282 1.54 -12.95 -4.64
C LEU A 282 2.32 -11.63 -4.67
N LEU A 283 1.64 -10.50 -4.90
CA LEU A 283 2.26 -9.18 -4.96
C LEU A 283 3.03 -8.86 -3.68
N PHE A 284 2.39 -9.01 -2.53
CA PHE A 284 3.03 -8.71 -1.24
C PHE A 284 4.09 -9.76 -0.86
N ALA A 285 3.85 -11.04 -1.12
CA ALA A 285 4.84 -12.09 -0.86
C ALA A 285 6.09 -11.92 -1.74
N ASN A 286 5.92 -11.59 -3.02
CA ASN A 286 7.04 -11.32 -3.93
C ASN A 286 7.81 -10.07 -3.51
N TRP A 287 7.11 -8.98 -3.15
CA TRP A 287 7.77 -7.78 -2.64
C TRP A 287 8.59 -8.08 -1.39
N LEU A 288 8.01 -8.74 -0.38
CA LEU A 288 8.70 -9.12 0.85
C LEU A 288 9.90 -10.03 0.57
N ASN A 289 9.76 -11.03 -0.32
CA ASN A 289 10.82 -11.98 -0.59
C ASN A 289 11.96 -11.39 -1.41
N TYR A 290 11.64 -10.78 -2.57
CA TYR A 290 12.67 -10.41 -3.55
C TYR A 290 13.20 -8.99 -3.34
N TYR A 291 12.39 -8.07 -2.83
CA TYR A 291 12.73 -6.65 -2.74
C TYR A 291 12.89 -6.12 -1.31
N VAL A 292 12.58 -6.96 -0.32
CA VAL A 292 12.82 -6.65 1.09
C VAL A 292 13.84 -7.64 1.65
N TYR A 293 13.49 -8.93 1.78
CA TYR A 293 14.30 -9.92 2.47
C TYR A 293 15.63 -10.24 1.80
N GLN A 294 15.61 -10.57 0.49
CA GLN A 294 16.83 -11.06 -0.20
C GLN A 294 17.87 -9.97 -0.43
N GLY A 295 17.48 -8.73 -0.49
CA GLY A 295 18.39 -7.64 -0.82
C GLY A 295 18.78 -6.76 0.36
N THR A 296 17.97 -6.71 1.45
CA THR A 296 18.27 -5.87 2.62
C THR A 296 19.52 -6.39 3.35
N PRO A 297 20.48 -5.50 3.70
CA PRO A 297 21.62 -5.90 4.51
C PRO A 297 21.18 -6.34 5.91
N TYR A 298 21.90 -7.31 6.49
CA TYR A 298 21.60 -7.80 7.83
C TYR A 298 21.63 -6.67 8.88
N GLU A 299 22.63 -5.79 8.79
CA GLU A 299 22.74 -4.58 9.59
C GLU A 299 22.12 -3.40 8.83
N LEU A 300 20.94 -2.95 9.27
CA LEU A 300 20.22 -1.84 8.62
C LEU A 300 21.00 -0.51 8.63
N ASP A 301 21.90 -0.31 9.60
CA ASP A 301 22.74 0.89 9.67
C ASP A 301 23.65 1.06 8.44
N SER A 302 23.93 -0.02 7.72
CA SER A 302 24.70 0.04 6.47
C SER A 302 23.93 0.58 5.25
N LEU A 303 22.65 0.93 5.39
CA LEU A 303 21.83 1.48 4.29
C LEU A 303 22.32 2.86 3.79
N ASP A 304 23.08 3.60 4.59
CA ASP A 304 23.56 4.94 4.22
C ASP A 304 24.43 4.97 2.95
N ASN A 305 25.10 3.86 2.65
CA ASN A 305 26.03 3.77 1.53
C ASN A 305 25.34 3.54 0.17
N ALA A 306 24.05 3.26 0.13
CA ALA A 306 23.30 2.99 -1.11
C ALA A 306 22.48 4.20 -1.60
N ALA A 307 22.46 5.29 -0.85
CA ALA A 307 21.53 6.40 -1.03
C ALA A 307 22.05 7.57 -1.86
N ASP A 308 23.33 7.63 -2.19
CA ASP A 308 23.94 8.83 -2.79
C ASP A 308 23.64 9.04 -4.29
N ASP A 309 22.83 8.19 -4.91
CA ASP A 309 22.54 8.25 -6.34
C ASP A 309 21.12 8.76 -6.66
N TRP A 310 20.63 9.72 -5.87
CA TRP A 310 19.41 10.47 -6.16
C TRP A 310 19.65 11.79 -6.92
N SER A 311 20.88 12.06 -7.35
CA SER A 311 21.14 13.19 -8.25
C SER A 311 20.52 12.91 -9.61
N ILE A 312 19.55 13.74 -9.97
CA ILE A 312 18.99 13.86 -11.32
C ILE A 312 20.04 14.51 -12.21
#